data_0a3141d96ecfbe67a373fbc35f68703f
#
_entry.id   0a3141d96ecfbe67a373fbc35f68703f
#
_cell.length_a   1.000
_cell.length_b   1.000
_cell.length_c   1.000
_cell.angle_alpha   90.00
_cell.angle_beta   90.00
_cell.angle_gamma   90.00
#
_symmetry.space_group_name_H-M   'P 1'
#
loop_
_entity.id
_entity.type
_entity.pdbx_description
1 polymer ?
#
loop_
_entity_poly.entity_id
_entity_poly.type
_entity_poly.pdbx_seq_one_letter_code
_entity_poly.pdbx_strand_id
1 'polypeptide(L)'
;SETRNRTIDTYYAVRDAKTGEVSFPQRTFEGGFETFKESHSVYRIEYFEAALDYQRIFGNRHRVSALLLYNQRKKRMPGLTYSVPQSLQGLVGRATYAYADRYFAEFNLGYNGSENFPEDLRYGVFPAFSLGWVLTEEPFFPKNDYVTFIKLRGSYGEVGNDKIGG
;
A
#
# COMPACT_ATOMS: atom_id res chain seq x y z
N SER A 1 17.69 17.39 10.53
CA SER A 1 18.83 17.39 9.59
C SER A 1 20.07 17.81 10.37
N GLU A 2 21.02 16.94 10.49
CA GLU A 2 22.30 17.21 11.10
C GLU A 2 23.28 17.51 9.96
N THR A 3 23.86 18.70 9.97
CA THR A 3 24.89 19.07 8.99
C THR A 3 26.24 18.85 9.65
N ARG A 4 27.01 17.89 9.17
CA ARG A 4 28.39 17.65 9.61
C ARG A 4 29.34 18.22 8.56
N ASN A 5 30.11 19.21 8.96
CA ASN A 5 31.20 19.71 8.15
C ASN A 5 32.46 18.92 8.50
N ARG A 6 33.03 18.23 7.53
CA ARG A 6 34.30 17.53 7.68
C ARG A 6 35.32 18.17 6.76
N THR A 7 36.34 18.76 7.36
CA THR A 7 37.51 19.29 6.63
C THR A 7 38.54 18.17 6.57
N ILE A 8 38.99 17.81 5.38
CA ILE A 8 40.07 16.85 5.18
C ILE A 8 41.25 17.63 4.60
N ASP A 9 42.33 17.69 5.37
CA ASP A 9 43.57 18.26 4.88
C ASP A 9 44.22 17.33 3.88
N THR A 10 44.44 17.82 2.66
CA THR A 10 45.10 17.05 1.61
C THR A 10 46.50 17.62 1.38
N TYR A 11 47.48 16.73 1.27
CA TYR A 11 48.87 17.06 1.02
C TYR A 11 49.27 16.45 -0.32
N TYR A 12 50.20 17.14 -1.03
CA TYR A 12 50.78 16.58 -2.26
C TYR A 12 52.31 16.56 -2.17
N ALA A 13 52.93 15.53 -2.72
CA ALA A 13 54.35 15.37 -2.70
C ALA A 13 55.01 16.29 -3.74
N VAL A 14 55.92 17.17 -3.31
CA VAL A 14 56.77 17.99 -4.19
C VAL A 14 58.19 17.57 -3.99
N ARG A 15 58.89 17.18 -5.06
CA ARG A 15 60.31 16.88 -5.03
C ARG A 15 61.09 18.07 -5.58
N ASP A 16 62.01 18.58 -4.77
CA ASP A 16 62.93 19.62 -5.22
C ASP A 16 63.91 19.03 -6.26
N ALA A 17 63.97 19.65 -7.45
CA ALA A 17 64.76 19.17 -8.56
C ALA A 17 66.30 19.34 -8.32
N LYS A 18 66.69 20.17 -7.38
CA LYS A 18 68.14 20.48 -7.07
C LYS A 18 68.63 19.66 -5.89
N THR A 19 67.82 19.51 -4.85
CA THR A 19 68.23 18.83 -3.61
C THR A 19 67.75 17.39 -3.54
N GLY A 20 66.75 17.02 -4.32
CA GLY A 20 66.12 15.71 -4.27
C GLY A 20 65.20 15.49 -3.05
N GLU A 21 65.05 16.49 -2.21
CA GLU A 21 64.26 16.43 -0.99
C GLU A 21 62.76 16.46 -1.33
N VAL A 22 61.96 15.62 -0.65
CA VAL A 22 60.54 15.54 -0.84
C VAL A 22 59.81 16.25 0.30
N SER A 23 59.04 17.27 -0.05
CA SER A 23 58.19 18.03 0.87
C SER A 23 56.72 17.75 0.60
N PHE A 24 55.88 17.88 1.63
CA PHE A 24 54.44 17.65 1.56
C PHE A 24 53.66 18.92 1.91
N PRO A 25 53.64 19.92 1.01
CA PRO A 25 52.85 21.12 1.26
C PRO A 25 51.36 20.77 1.30
N GLN A 26 50.67 21.44 2.22
CA GLN A 26 49.21 21.32 2.32
C GLN A 26 48.57 21.96 1.08
N ARG A 27 47.66 21.26 0.48
CA ARG A 27 46.87 21.80 -0.62
C ARG A 27 45.75 22.65 -0.04
N THR A 28 45.90 23.97 -0.14
CA THR A 28 44.79 24.88 0.18
C THR A 28 43.74 24.76 -0.93
N PHE A 29 42.64 24.16 -0.62
CA PHE A 29 41.49 24.15 -1.52
C PHE A 29 40.75 25.48 -1.36
N GLU A 30 40.78 26.32 -2.38
CA GLU A 30 39.89 27.48 -2.50
C GLU A 30 38.45 27.08 -2.93
N GLY A 31 38.13 25.82 -2.92
CA GLY A 31 36.80 25.28 -3.16
C GLY A 31 36.08 25.02 -1.85
N GLY A 32 34.86 25.50 -1.75
CA GLY A 32 34.05 25.45 -0.53
C GLY A 32 33.93 24.04 0.08
N PHE A 33 33.68 24.03 1.37
CA PHE A 33 33.47 22.81 2.16
C PHE A 33 32.49 21.87 1.50
N GLU A 34 32.87 20.60 1.32
CA GLU A 34 31.88 19.57 0.95
C GLU A 34 30.90 19.41 2.10
N THR A 35 29.68 19.86 1.88
CA THR A 35 28.62 19.76 2.86
C THR A 35 27.85 18.47 2.59
N PHE A 36 28.07 17.44 3.38
CA PHE A 36 27.21 16.25 3.37
C PHE A 36 25.93 16.55 4.15
N LYS A 37 24.83 16.64 3.42
CA LYS A 37 23.51 16.81 4.02
C LYS A 37 22.89 15.43 4.19
N GLU A 38 23.01 14.84 5.36
CA GLU A 38 22.35 13.60 5.69
C GLU A 38 20.95 13.90 6.20
N SER A 39 19.94 13.51 5.44
CA SER A 39 18.53 13.70 5.79
C SER A 39 17.95 12.37 6.26
N HIS A 40 17.74 12.25 7.55
CA HIS A 40 16.98 11.12 8.12
C HIS A 40 15.53 11.53 8.30
N SER A 41 14.62 10.85 7.59
CA SER A 41 13.19 10.98 7.84
C SER A 41 12.72 9.83 8.72
N VAL A 42 12.34 10.15 9.96
CA VAL A 42 11.71 9.19 10.87
C VAL A 42 10.20 9.35 10.75
N TYR A 43 9.48 8.25 10.56
CA TYR A 43 8.02 8.23 10.60
C TYR A 43 7.52 7.13 11.53
N ARG A 44 6.38 7.35 12.15
CA ARG A 44 5.68 6.37 12.98
C ARG A 44 4.35 6.03 12.32
N ILE A 45 4.12 4.74 12.11
CA ILE A 45 2.84 4.21 11.62
C ILE A 45 2.20 3.43 12.75
N GLU A 46 0.95 3.79 13.05
CA GLU A 46 0.07 3.04 13.92
C GLU A 46 -1.03 2.42 13.05
N TYR A 47 -1.22 1.12 13.17
CA TYR A 47 -2.24 0.38 12.44
C TYR A 47 -3.09 -0.40 13.42
N PHE A 48 -4.40 -0.29 13.26
CA PHE A 48 -5.40 -1.06 13.99
C PHE A 48 -6.34 -1.72 13.00
N GLU A 49 -6.67 -2.98 13.23
CA GLU A 49 -7.62 -3.74 12.45
C GLU A 49 -8.49 -4.60 13.35
N ALA A 50 -9.79 -4.67 13.05
CA ALA A 50 -10.74 -5.56 13.68
C ALA A 50 -11.61 -6.19 12.59
N ALA A 51 -11.77 -7.50 12.63
CA ALA A 51 -12.58 -8.24 11.66
C ALA A 51 -13.56 -9.16 12.35
N LEU A 52 -14.78 -9.25 11.80
CA LEU A 52 -15.80 -10.21 12.14
C LEU A 52 -16.11 -11.05 10.92
N ASP A 53 -15.89 -12.35 11.03
CA ASP A 53 -16.18 -13.31 9.96
C ASP A 53 -17.34 -14.23 10.39
N TYR A 54 -18.25 -14.45 9.46
CA TYR A 54 -19.37 -15.37 9.63
C TYR A 54 -19.46 -16.31 8.43
N GLN A 55 -19.55 -17.60 8.68
CA GLN A 55 -19.74 -18.59 7.63
C GLN A 55 -20.71 -19.67 8.07
N ARG A 56 -21.68 -19.99 7.20
CA ARG A 56 -22.66 -21.04 7.48
C ARG A 56 -23.15 -21.72 6.20
N ILE A 57 -23.42 -23.02 6.32
CA ILE A 57 -24.05 -23.83 5.28
C ILE A 57 -25.45 -24.21 5.76
N PHE A 58 -26.46 -23.88 4.95
CA PHE A 58 -27.87 -24.23 5.20
C PHE A 58 -28.33 -25.29 4.20
N GLY A 59 -29.00 -26.34 4.69
CA GLY A 59 -29.57 -27.36 3.83
C GLY A 59 -28.61 -28.03 2.84
N ASN A 60 -27.30 -28.09 3.17
CA ASN A 60 -26.21 -28.65 2.36
C ASN A 60 -26.06 -28.06 0.95
N ARG A 61 -26.83 -27.04 0.59
CA ARG A 61 -26.83 -26.42 -0.74
C ARG A 61 -26.58 -24.92 -0.72
N HIS A 62 -26.86 -24.27 0.39
CA HIS A 62 -26.74 -22.82 0.52
C HIS A 62 -25.51 -22.49 1.40
N ARG A 63 -24.46 -21.98 0.80
CA ARG A 63 -23.29 -21.49 1.51
C ARG A 63 -23.35 -19.98 1.57
N VAL A 64 -23.36 -19.45 2.78
CA VAL A 64 -23.36 -18.00 3.05
C VAL A 64 -22.09 -17.66 3.82
N SER A 65 -21.38 -16.61 3.41
CA SER A 65 -20.37 -16.00 4.25
C SER A 65 -20.49 -14.48 4.26
N ALA A 66 -20.12 -13.88 5.38
CA ALA A 66 -20.08 -12.44 5.55
C ALA A 66 -18.82 -12.05 6.31
N LEU A 67 -18.17 -10.99 5.89
CA LEU A 67 -17.03 -10.37 6.53
C LEU A 67 -17.34 -8.89 6.77
N LEU A 68 -17.10 -8.43 7.99
CA LEU A 68 -17.06 -7.02 8.33
C LEU A 68 -15.67 -6.70 8.88
N LEU A 69 -14.96 -5.77 8.26
CA LEU A 69 -13.61 -5.40 8.62
C LEU A 69 -13.53 -3.89 8.81
N TYR A 70 -13.01 -3.49 9.95
CA TYR A 70 -12.64 -2.11 10.24
C TYR A 70 -11.11 -1.99 10.31
N ASN A 71 -10.56 -0.99 9.64
CA ASN A 71 -9.15 -0.66 9.75
C ASN A 71 -8.92 0.84 9.97
N GLN A 72 -7.82 1.15 10.65
CA GLN A 72 -7.36 2.51 10.84
C GLN A 72 -5.84 2.55 10.74
N ARG A 73 -5.33 3.50 9.96
CA ARG A 73 -3.90 3.74 9.81
C ARG A 73 -3.61 5.21 10.10
N LYS A 74 -2.69 5.48 11.05
CA LYS A 74 -2.18 6.82 11.33
C LYS A 74 -0.70 6.87 11.04
N LYS A 75 -0.26 7.83 10.21
CA LYS A 75 1.13 8.09 9.93
C LYS A 75 1.51 9.46 10.50
N ARG A 76 2.51 9.50 11.36
CA ARG A 76 3.07 10.73 11.94
C ARG A 76 4.53 10.85 11.53
N MET A 77 4.96 12.08 11.22
CA MET A 77 6.35 12.43 10.96
C MET A 77 6.84 13.33 12.10
N PRO A 78 7.43 12.78 13.18
CA PRO A 78 7.98 13.59 14.25
C PRO A 78 9.18 14.37 13.72
N GLY A 79 9.25 15.66 14.04
CA GLY A 79 10.38 16.54 13.68
C GLY A 79 10.07 17.60 12.62
N LEU A 80 8.87 17.65 12.06
CA LEU A 80 8.41 18.78 11.25
C LEU A 80 7.50 19.68 12.08
N THR A 81 7.76 20.99 12.08
CA THR A 81 6.98 21.99 12.83
C THR A 81 5.50 22.02 12.43
N TYR A 82 5.17 21.54 11.23
CA TYR A 82 3.82 21.40 10.68
C TYR A 82 3.64 20.01 10.06
N SER A 83 3.65 18.97 10.89
CA SER A 83 3.30 17.62 10.43
C SER A 83 1.80 17.41 10.60
N VAL A 84 1.06 17.47 9.51
CA VAL A 84 -0.34 17.04 9.51
C VAL A 84 -0.33 15.51 9.56
N PRO A 85 -0.90 14.87 10.61
CA PRO A 85 -0.99 13.41 10.66
C PRO A 85 -1.86 12.94 9.48
N GLN A 86 -1.38 11.99 8.72
CA GLN A 86 -2.20 11.32 7.71
C GLN A 86 -2.95 10.18 8.37
N SER A 87 -4.27 10.27 8.44
CA SER A 87 -5.14 9.22 8.96
C SER A 87 -6.03 8.69 7.84
N LEU A 88 -6.05 7.38 7.72
CA LEU A 88 -6.93 6.63 6.83
C LEU A 88 -7.79 5.72 7.69
N GLN A 89 -9.10 5.71 7.43
CA GLN A 89 -10.05 4.82 8.08
C GLN A 89 -10.84 4.07 7.00
N GLY A 90 -11.10 2.81 7.25
CA GLY A 90 -11.86 1.98 6.32
C GLY A 90 -12.81 1.04 7.05
N LEU A 91 -14.00 0.91 6.51
CA LEU A 91 -14.96 -0.14 6.86
C LEU A 91 -15.25 -0.91 5.58
N VAL A 92 -15.04 -2.22 5.61
CA VAL A 92 -15.28 -3.11 4.47
C VAL A 92 -16.30 -4.15 4.87
N GLY A 93 -17.37 -4.23 4.11
CA GLY A 93 -18.36 -5.31 4.19
C GLY A 93 -18.25 -6.20 2.96
N ARG A 94 -18.24 -7.53 3.16
CA ARG A 94 -18.30 -8.52 2.10
C ARG A 94 -19.39 -9.53 2.45
N ALA A 95 -20.24 -9.86 1.51
CA ALA A 95 -21.19 -10.94 1.60
C ALA A 95 -21.03 -11.85 0.38
N THR A 96 -20.94 -13.17 0.60
CA THR A 96 -20.90 -14.15 -0.47
C THR A 96 -22.01 -15.18 -0.29
N TYR A 97 -22.56 -15.59 -1.39
CA TYR A 97 -23.57 -16.64 -1.44
C TYR A 97 -23.24 -17.63 -2.55
N ALA A 98 -23.27 -18.91 -2.22
CA ALA A 98 -23.16 -19.97 -3.20
C ALA A 98 -24.33 -20.96 -3.06
N TYR A 99 -24.95 -21.29 -4.19
CA TYR A 99 -26.03 -22.29 -4.26
C TYR A 99 -25.55 -23.50 -5.01
N ALA A 100 -25.57 -24.66 -4.32
CA ALA A 100 -25.22 -25.97 -4.85
C ALA A 100 -23.85 -26.02 -5.55
N ASP A 101 -22.91 -25.12 -5.18
CA ASP A 101 -21.61 -24.91 -5.81
C ASP A 101 -21.67 -24.61 -7.33
N ARG A 102 -22.83 -24.19 -7.83
CA ARG A 102 -23.10 -23.84 -9.24
C ARG A 102 -23.21 -22.34 -9.46
N TYR A 103 -23.97 -21.67 -8.60
CA TYR A 103 -24.25 -20.24 -8.69
C TYR A 103 -23.55 -19.53 -7.55
N PHE A 104 -22.85 -18.47 -7.88
CA PHE A 104 -22.09 -17.67 -6.93
C PHE A 104 -22.50 -16.21 -7.08
N ALA A 105 -22.72 -15.55 -5.98
CA ALA A 105 -22.93 -14.12 -5.89
C ALA A 105 -22.03 -13.57 -4.79
N GLU A 106 -21.39 -12.43 -5.06
CA GLU A 106 -20.56 -11.72 -4.10
C GLU A 106 -20.89 -10.24 -4.16
N PHE A 107 -21.05 -9.63 -3.01
CA PHE A 107 -21.25 -8.22 -2.82
C PHE A 107 -20.16 -7.69 -1.87
N ASN A 108 -19.50 -6.61 -2.28
CA ASN A 108 -18.51 -5.92 -1.49
C ASN A 108 -18.91 -4.45 -1.37
N LEU A 109 -18.75 -3.89 -0.19
CA LEU A 109 -18.98 -2.48 0.11
C LEU A 109 -17.76 -1.95 0.86
N GLY A 110 -17.01 -1.04 0.25
CA GLY A 110 -15.97 -0.26 0.90
C GLY A 110 -16.50 1.10 1.33
N TYR A 111 -16.29 1.47 2.59
CA TYR A 111 -16.51 2.82 3.10
C TYR A 111 -15.19 3.33 3.65
N ASN A 112 -14.51 4.19 2.88
CA ASN A 112 -13.16 4.64 3.18
C ASN A 112 -13.14 6.14 3.41
N GLY A 113 -12.42 6.56 4.46
CA GLY A 113 -12.19 7.95 4.80
C GLY A 113 -10.72 8.31 4.75
N SER A 114 -10.41 9.47 4.15
CA SER A 114 -9.06 10.03 4.09
C SER A 114 -9.06 11.48 4.58
N GLU A 115 -8.13 11.81 5.47
CA GLU A 115 -7.91 13.18 5.93
C GLU A 115 -7.31 14.10 4.86
N ASN A 116 -6.94 13.55 3.69
CA ASN A 116 -6.48 14.34 2.54
C ASN A 116 -7.59 15.19 1.91
N PHE A 117 -8.85 14.90 2.25
CA PHE A 117 -10.02 15.62 1.73
C PHE A 117 -10.65 16.55 2.80
N PRO A 118 -11.32 17.63 2.38
CA PRO A 118 -12.16 18.45 3.27
C PRO A 118 -13.18 17.60 4.02
N GLU A 119 -13.66 18.09 5.17
CA GLU A 119 -14.56 17.34 6.06
C GLU A 119 -15.77 16.73 5.35
N ASP A 120 -16.38 17.49 4.43
CA ASP A 120 -17.58 17.09 3.69
C ASP A 120 -17.33 16.02 2.62
N LEU A 121 -16.07 15.81 2.21
CA LEU A 121 -15.69 14.89 1.12
C LEU A 121 -14.73 13.78 1.58
N ARG A 122 -14.52 13.64 2.88
CA ARG A 122 -13.57 12.68 3.45
C ARG A 122 -13.92 11.24 3.19
N TYR A 123 -15.21 10.93 3.10
CA TYR A 123 -15.69 9.55 3.03
C TYR A 123 -16.28 9.23 1.67
N GLY A 124 -15.85 8.11 1.11
CA GLY A 124 -16.38 7.55 -0.12
C GLY A 124 -16.95 6.15 0.08
N VAL A 125 -18.02 5.85 -0.66
CA VAL A 125 -18.65 4.54 -0.70
C VAL A 125 -18.32 3.88 -2.03
N PHE A 126 -17.79 2.67 -1.99
CA PHE A 126 -17.30 1.93 -3.15
C PHE A 126 -17.96 0.56 -3.21
N PRO A 127 -19.10 0.42 -3.89
CA PRO A 127 -19.76 -0.85 -4.07
C PRO A 127 -19.11 -1.67 -5.19
N ALA A 128 -19.08 -2.99 -5.00
CA ALA A 128 -18.71 -3.93 -6.05
C ALA A 128 -19.54 -5.21 -5.91
N PHE A 129 -19.90 -5.82 -7.03
CA PHE A 129 -20.58 -7.08 -7.05
C PHE A 129 -20.03 -8.00 -8.14
N SER A 130 -20.15 -9.30 -7.93
CA SER A 130 -19.79 -10.29 -8.92
C SER A 130 -20.78 -11.46 -8.91
N LEU A 131 -20.97 -12.04 -10.09
CA LEU A 131 -21.75 -13.24 -10.29
C LEU A 131 -20.88 -14.30 -10.96
N GLY A 132 -21.09 -15.55 -10.58
CA GLY A 132 -20.41 -16.69 -11.17
C GLY A 132 -21.36 -17.85 -11.39
N TRP A 133 -21.18 -18.57 -12.49
CA TRP A 133 -21.98 -19.73 -12.84
C TRP A 133 -21.08 -20.85 -13.37
N VAL A 134 -21.19 -22.03 -12.78
CA VAL A 134 -20.50 -23.25 -13.20
C VAL A 134 -21.41 -24.05 -14.11
N LEU A 135 -21.18 -23.94 -15.43
CA LEU A 135 -21.95 -24.57 -16.45
C LEU A 135 -21.85 -26.12 -16.44
N THR A 136 -20.66 -26.61 -16.13
CA THR A 136 -20.42 -28.07 -16.11
C THR A 136 -21.14 -28.83 -15.04
N GLU A 137 -21.65 -28.14 -14.01
CA GLU A 137 -22.47 -28.75 -12.96
C GLU A 137 -23.98 -28.76 -13.27
N GLU A 138 -24.37 -28.21 -14.43
CA GLU A 138 -25.77 -28.20 -14.85
C GLU A 138 -26.19 -29.53 -15.45
N PRO A 139 -27.48 -29.96 -15.23
CA PRO A 139 -27.98 -31.21 -15.75
C PRO A 139 -27.99 -31.32 -17.28
N PHE A 140 -28.02 -30.18 -17.98
CA PHE A 140 -28.03 -30.13 -19.44
C PHE A 140 -26.63 -30.21 -20.04
N PHE A 141 -25.56 -30.07 -19.25
CA PHE A 141 -24.22 -30.09 -19.76
C PHE A 141 -23.74 -31.53 -19.96
N PRO A 142 -23.31 -31.91 -21.17
CA PRO A 142 -22.81 -33.25 -21.44
C PRO A 142 -21.47 -33.48 -20.73
N LYS A 143 -21.44 -34.41 -19.79
CA LYS A 143 -20.21 -34.82 -19.13
C LYS A 143 -19.34 -35.58 -20.10
N ASN A 144 -18.15 -35.04 -20.39
CA ASN A 144 -17.15 -35.67 -21.23
C ASN A 144 -15.74 -35.50 -20.62
N ASP A 145 -14.81 -36.33 -21.05
CA ASP A 145 -13.43 -36.33 -20.51
C ASP A 145 -12.58 -35.15 -21.01
N TYR A 146 -13.04 -34.40 -22.01
CA TYR A 146 -12.32 -33.30 -22.63
C TYR A 146 -12.60 -31.95 -21.93
N VAL A 147 -13.84 -31.74 -21.49
CA VAL A 147 -14.27 -30.49 -20.84
C VAL A 147 -14.82 -30.81 -19.46
N THR A 148 -13.95 -30.73 -18.47
CA THR A 148 -14.26 -31.10 -17.08
C THR A 148 -14.78 -29.94 -16.25
N PHE A 149 -14.44 -28.67 -16.62
CA PHE A 149 -14.84 -27.50 -15.86
C PHE A 149 -14.99 -26.25 -16.73
N ILE A 150 -16.20 -25.66 -16.73
CA ILE A 150 -16.49 -24.34 -17.31
C ILE A 150 -17.18 -23.48 -16.28
N LYS A 151 -16.59 -22.32 -16.00
CA LYS A 151 -17.18 -21.29 -15.13
C LYS A 151 -17.24 -19.95 -15.85
N LEU A 152 -18.44 -19.37 -15.94
CA LEU A 152 -18.64 -17.98 -16.36
C LEU A 152 -18.61 -17.07 -15.14
N ARG A 153 -17.99 -15.90 -15.30
CA ARG A 153 -17.90 -14.89 -14.24
C ARG A 153 -18.04 -13.49 -14.83
N GLY A 154 -18.87 -12.66 -14.17
CA GLY A 154 -19.00 -11.24 -14.44
C GLY A 154 -18.88 -10.45 -13.15
N SER A 155 -18.27 -9.26 -13.20
CA SER A 155 -18.13 -8.38 -12.05
C SER A 155 -18.20 -6.91 -12.48
N TYR A 156 -18.72 -6.10 -11.57
CA TYR A 156 -18.74 -4.64 -11.65
C TYR A 156 -18.29 -4.08 -10.30
N GLY A 157 -17.55 -2.98 -10.30
CA GLY A 157 -17.14 -2.32 -9.06
C GLY A 157 -16.64 -0.92 -9.28
N GLU A 158 -16.80 -0.10 -8.26
CA GLU A 158 -16.29 1.26 -8.18
C GLU A 158 -15.11 1.32 -7.21
N VAL A 159 -14.08 2.10 -7.55
CA VAL A 159 -12.91 2.33 -6.71
C VAL A 159 -12.63 3.82 -6.59
N GLY A 160 -12.26 4.24 -5.36
CA GLY A 160 -11.79 5.59 -5.10
C GLY A 160 -10.27 5.67 -5.10
N ASN A 161 -9.77 6.84 -5.47
CA ASN A 161 -8.35 7.17 -5.37
C ASN A 161 -8.21 8.45 -4.53
N ASP A 162 -7.36 8.42 -3.49
CA ASP A 162 -7.07 9.55 -2.61
C ASP A 162 -5.78 10.29 -2.98
N LYS A 163 -5.12 9.91 -4.07
CA LYS A 163 -3.94 10.60 -4.59
C LYS A 163 -4.36 11.87 -5.31
N ILE A 164 -4.15 13.01 -4.67
CA ILE A 164 -4.36 14.33 -5.24
C ILE A 164 -3.03 14.78 -5.83
N GLY A 165 -2.94 14.78 -7.16
CA GLY A 165 -1.85 15.36 -7.93
C GLY A 165 -0.52 14.60 -7.81
N GLY A 166 -0.04 14.10 -8.93
CA GLY A 166 1.34 13.68 -9.12
C GLY A 166 2.13 14.75 -9.83
#